data_edbb5c0e1203820d79cd0e28fc7c7107
#
_entry.id   edbb5c0e1203820d79cd0e28fc7c7107
#
_cell.length_a   1.000
_cell.length_b   1.000
_cell.length_c   1.000
_cell.angle_alpha   90.00
_cell.angle_beta   90.00
_cell.angle_gamma   90.00
#
_symmetry.space_group_name_H-M   'P 1'
#
loop_
_entity.id
_entity.type
_entity.pdbx_description
1 polymer ?
#
loop_
_entity_poly.entity_id
_entity_poly.type
_entity_poly.pdbx_seq_one_letter_code
_entity_poly.pdbx_strand_id
1 'polypeptide(L)'
;SEMCIRDSIFPVIKKFLYSDHEIFLRELVSNAVDATQKLKTLAAKSEFGGELGDLTIHVSVDPAAKTLTVTDRGIGMTAEEIDRYINQIAFSSAEEFLAKYKDQAIIGHFGLGFYSSFMVADKVEIFTRSYKEEGKYVHWSCDGSPEYSMEEVEGEHDHGTTIVLHVADDCSEYCEASKVEELLKKYCRFLPVPIAFGKVKEWKDGKYVDTDKDNVINDVDPLWTRKPTDITEQQYKDFYHELYPLSEDPLFYIHMNIDYPFNLTGILYFPKIRNNFEIQK
;
A
#
# COMPACT_ATOMS: atom_id res chain seq x y z
N SER A 1 -16.40 20.27 24.23
CA SER A 1 -16.51 21.32 23.19
C SER A 1 -16.85 20.63 21.89
N GLU A 2 -18.04 20.93 21.36
CA GLU A 2 -18.47 20.45 20.05
C GLU A 2 -17.51 21.01 18.99
N MET A 3 -16.62 20.16 18.50
CA MET A 3 -15.83 20.47 17.32
C MET A 3 -16.76 20.31 16.13
N CYS A 4 -17.12 21.42 15.48
CA CYS A 4 -18.00 21.39 14.32
C CYS A 4 -17.38 20.55 13.19
N ILE A 5 -18.17 19.68 12.56
CA ILE A 5 -17.82 18.89 11.36
C ILE A 5 -17.15 19.73 10.24
N ARG A 6 -17.38 21.05 10.24
CA ARG A 6 -16.76 22.01 9.31
C ARG A 6 -15.25 22.17 9.49
N ASP A 7 -14.71 21.85 10.67
CA ASP A 7 -13.31 22.11 11.05
C ASP A 7 -12.44 20.85 11.01
N SER A 8 -12.99 19.69 10.62
CA SER A 8 -12.23 18.46 10.52
C SER A 8 -11.40 18.43 9.23
N ILE A 9 -10.26 17.73 9.27
CA ILE A 9 -9.37 17.53 8.12
C ILE A 9 -10.01 16.71 6.99
N PHE A 10 -11.01 15.86 7.28
CA PHE A 10 -11.62 14.95 6.32
C PHE A 10 -12.19 15.62 5.06
N PRO A 11 -12.92 16.76 5.11
CA PRO A 11 -13.34 17.47 3.91
C PRO A 11 -12.19 17.98 3.06
N VAL A 12 -11.06 18.36 3.70
CA VAL A 12 -9.85 18.79 3.01
C VAL A 12 -9.19 17.61 2.29
N ILE A 13 -9.09 16.47 2.97
CA ILE A 13 -8.57 15.23 2.39
C ILE A 13 -9.39 14.81 1.17
N LYS A 14 -10.72 14.73 1.32
CA LYS A 14 -11.62 14.35 0.22
C LYS A 14 -11.54 15.29 -0.98
N LYS A 15 -11.32 16.57 -0.76
CA LYS A 15 -11.40 17.59 -1.82
C LYS A 15 -10.06 17.91 -2.47
N PHE A 16 -8.95 17.87 -1.74
CA PHE A 16 -7.70 18.47 -2.18
C PHE A 16 -6.51 17.51 -2.26
N LEU A 17 -6.53 16.37 -1.57
CA LEU A 17 -5.34 15.52 -1.50
C LEU A 17 -5.27 14.51 -2.63
N TYR A 18 -6.39 14.01 -3.11
CA TYR A 18 -6.39 12.96 -4.12
C TYR A 18 -7.51 13.18 -5.14
N SER A 19 -7.11 13.39 -6.38
CA SER A 19 -8.05 13.42 -7.52
C SER A 19 -8.47 12.02 -7.98
N ASP A 20 -7.72 11.00 -7.58
CA ASP A 20 -7.92 9.59 -7.95
C ASP A 20 -8.12 8.75 -6.69
N HIS A 21 -9.31 8.18 -6.54
CA HIS A 21 -9.67 7.34 -5.39
C HIS A 21 -8.88 6.04 -5.36
N GLU A 22 -8.42 5.52 -6.47
CA GLU A 22 -7.66 4.26 -6.56
C GLU A 22 -6.37 4.28 -5.73
N ILE A 23 -5.86 5.47 -5.43
CA ILE A 23 -4.59 5.65 -4.71
C ILE A 23 -4.62 5.11 -3.26
N PHE A 24 -5.83 4.98 -2.67
CA PHE A 24 -5.97 4.50 -1.29
C PHE A 24 -5.30 3.14 -1.08
N LEU A 25 -5.46 2.22 -2.03
CA LEU A 25 -4.91 0.88 -1.93
C LEU A 25 -3.37 0.91 -2.01
N ARG A 26 -2.83 1.72 -2.92
CA ARG A 26 -1.38 1.95 -3.00
C ARG A 26 -0.81 2.45 -1.67
N GLU A 27 -1.47 3.43 -1.05
CA GLU A 27 -1.02 4.01 0.22
C GLU A 27 -1.06 2.99 1.36
N LEU A 28 -2.13 2.22 1.49
CA LEU A 28 -2.25 1.19 2.53
C LEU A 28 -1.19 0.10 2.36
N VAL A 29 -1.00 -0.41 1.15
CA VAL A 29 -0.01 -1.46 0.90
C VAL A 29 1.41 -0.92 1.06
N SER A 30 1.69 0.32 0.65
CA SER A 30 3.00 0.96 0.86
C SER A 30 3.32 1.13 2.34
N ASN A 31 2.34 1.49 3.17
CA ASN A 31 2.50 1.56 4.62
C ASN A 31 2.81 0.18 5.23
N ALA A 32 2.14 -0.87 4.76
CA ALA A 32 2.41 -2.24 5.19
C ALA A 32 3.83 -2.70 4.80
N VAL A 33 4.28 -2.36 3.59
CA VAL A 33 5.65 -2.62 3.13
C VAL A 33 6.66 -1.89 4.01
N ASP A 34 6.44 -0.60 4.29
CA ASP A 34 7.32 0.21 5.14
C ASP A 34 7.43 -0.36 6.57
N ALA A 35 6.31 -0.73 7.17
CA ALA A 35 6.27 -1.37 8.50
C ALA A 35 7.05 -2.69 8.52
N THR A 36 6.94 -3.49 7.46
CA THR A 36 7.66 -4.76 7.30
C THR A 36 9.16 -4.54 7.10
N GLN A 37 9.55 -3.58 6.29
CA GLN A 37 10.96 -3.24 6.06
C GLN A 37 11.63 -2.69 7.32
N LYS A 38 10.92 -1.89 8.12
CA LYS A 38 11.38 -1.42 9.43
C LYS A 38 11.65 -2.60 10.37
N LEU A 39 10.76 -3.59 10.43
CA LEU A 39 10.97 -4.79 11.23
C LEU A 39 12.21 -5.58 10.78
N LYS A 40 12.39 -5.78 9.47
CA LYS A 40 13.59 -6.43 8.93
C LYS A 40 14.86 -5.68 9.30
N THR A 41 14.83 -4.35 9.29
CA THR A 41 15.96 -3.51 9.68
C THR A 41 16.30 -3.66 11.17
N LEU A 42 15.27 -3.69 12.04
CA LEU A 42 15.44 -3.92 13.47
C LEU A 42 16.02 -5.31 13.75
N ALA A 43 15.52 -6.33 13.05
CA ALA A 43 16.06 -7.69 13.16
C ALA A 43 17.54 -7.78 12.73
N ALA A 44 17.90 -7.12 11.62
CA ALA A 44 19.29 -7.06 11.15
C ALA A 44 20.23 -6.35 12.12
N LYS A 45 19.71 -5.41 12.92
CA LYS A 45 20.47 -4.71 13.98
C LYS A 45 20.43 -5.41 15.33
N SER A 46 19.82 -6.60 15.43
CA SER A 46 19.57 -7.34 16.67
C SER A 46 18.73 -6.55 17.70
N GLU A 47 17.89 -5.65 17.23
CA GLU A 47 16.94 -4.87 18.04
C GLU A 47 15.54 -5.54 18.09
N PHE A 48 15.35 -6.63 17.36
CA PHE A 48 14.18 -7.49 17.40
C PHE A 48 14.63 -8.92 17.68
N GLY A 49 14.24 -9.44 18.84
CA GLY A 49 14.68 -10.76 19.33
C GLY A 49 13.76 -11.93 18.90
N GLY A 50 12.66 -11.66 18.20
CA GLY A 50 11.73 -12.66 17.72
C GLY A 50 12.13 -13.27 16.37
N GLU A 51 11.43 -14.32 15.97
CA GLU A 51 11.54 -14.86 14.62
C GLU A 51 10.72 -14.02 13.65
N LEU A 52 11.31 -13.65 12.51
CA LEU A 52 10.59 -12.89 11.47
C LEU A 52 9.45 -13.70 10.86
N GLY A 53 9.69 -15.01 10.63
CA GLY A 53 8.71 -15.88 9.99
C GLY A 53 8.31 -15.41 8.59
N ASP A 54 7.07 -15.72 8.19
CA ASP A 54 6.49 -15.26 6.94
C ASP A 54 5.98 -13.82 7.09
N LEU A 55 6.56 -12.89 6.34
CA LEU A 55 6.22 -11.46 6.32
C LEU A 55 5.39 -11.05 5.11
N THR A 56 4.79 -12.01 4.41
CA THR A 56 3.88 -11.74 3.30
C THR A 56 2.73 -10.84 3.75
N ILE A 57 2.50 -9.78 3.00
CA ILE A 57 1.34 -8.90 3.19
C ILE A 57 0.14 -9.56 2.54
N HIS A 58 -0.98 -9.64 3.24
CA HIS A 58 -2.21 -10.23 2.74
C HIS A 58 -3.24 -9.15 2.47
N VAL A 59 -3.79 -9.15 1.26
CA VAL A 59 -4.93 -8.34 0.88
C VAL A 59 -6.11 -9.26 0.59
N SER A 60 -7.28 -8.93 1.10
CA SER A 60 -8.50 -9.70 0.87
C SER A 60 -9.72 -8.80 0.75
N VAL A 61 -10.74 -9.31 0.08
CA VAL A 61 -12.07 -8.67 -0.02
C VAL A 61 -13.13 -9.65 0.41
N ASP A 62 -14.14 -9.14 1.09
CA ASP A 62 -15.39 -9.85 1.39
C ASP A 62 -16.55 -9.04 0.81
N PRO A 63 -17.06 -9.42 -0.37
CA PRO A 63 -18.18 -8.71 -1.01
C PRO A 63 -19.47 -8.75 -0.18
N ALA A 64 -19.69 -9.81 0.61
CA ALA A 64 -20.88 -9.95 1.44
C ALA A 64 -20.85 -8.99 2.65
N ALA A 65 -19.70 -8.87 3.29
CA ALA A 65 -19.47 -7.92 4.37
C ALA A 65 -19.14 -6.50 3.87
N LYS A 66 -18.92 -6.33 2.57
CA LYS A 66 -18.44 -5.09 1.93
C LYS A 66 -17.14 -4.58 2.56
N THR A 67 -16.20 -5.48 2.82
CA THR A 67 -14.91 -5.11 3.42
C THR A 67 -13.74 -5.41 2.49
N LEU A 68 -12.73 -4.54 2.59
CA LEU A 68 -11.40 -4.75 2.06
C LEU A 68 -10.41 -4.73 3.24
N THR A 69 -9.55 -5.73 3.31
CA THR A 69 -8.62 -5.92 4.43
C THR A 69 -7.19 -5.97 3.93
N VAL A 70 -6.29 -5.26 4.61
CA VAL A 70 -4.84 -5.33 4.40
C VAL A 70 -4.19 -5.72 5.72
N THR A 71 -3.40 -6.80 5.72
CA THR A 71 -2.72 -7.32 6.90
C THR A 71 -1.22 -7.43 6.65
N ASP A 72 -0.42 -6.86 7.56
CA ASP A 72 1.02 -7.04 7.61
C ASP A 72 1.47 -7.64 8.95
N ARG A 73 2.67 -8.18 8.97
CA ARG A 73 3.40 -8.63 10.18
C ARG A 73 4.64 -7.77 10.41
N GLY A 74 4.51 -6.46 10.20
CA GLY A 74 5.55 -5.46 10.43
C GLY A 74 5.68 -5.08 11.91
N ILE A 75 6.19 -3.88 12.14
CA ILE A 75 6.47 -3.37 13.49
C ILE A 75 5.21 -3.15 14.34
N GLY A 76 4.03 -3.04 13.74
CA GLY A 76 2.80 -2.67 14.45
C GLY A 76 2.90 -1.30 15.13
N MET A 77 1.91 -1.00 15.98
CA MET A 77 1.82 0.25 16.72
C MET A 77 1.37 0.00 18.17
N THR A 78 1.84 0.82 19.10
CA THR A 78 1.24 0.94 20.44
C THR A 78 0.05 1.89 20.42
N ALA A 79 -0.73 1.91 21.49
CA ALA A 79 -1.86 2.85 21.64
C ALA A 79 -1.37 4.32 21.57
N GLU A 80 -0.24 4.63 22.19
CA GLU A 80 0.37 5.96 22.14
C GLU A 80 0.84 6.34 20.74
N GLU A 81 1.35 5.37 19.98
CA GLU A 81 1.75 5.58 18.59
C GLU A 81 0.54 5.83 17.68
N ILE A 82 -0.58 5.10 17.90
CA ILE A 82 -1.85 5.39 17.21
C ILE A 82 -2.32 6.82 17.54
N ASP A 83 -2.32 7.19 18.80
CA ASP A 83 -2.73 8.54 19.20
C ASP A 83 -1.88 9.60 18.53
N ARG A 84 -0.57 9.42 18.54
CA ARG A 84 0.38 10.37 17.97
C ARG A 84 0.32 10.46 16.45
N TYR A 85 0.25 9.33 15.74
CA TYR A 85 0.42 9.29 14.28
C TYR A 85 -0.89 9.28 13.52
N ILE A 86 -1.97 8.88 14.16
CA ILE A 86 -3.31 8.84 13.55
C ILE A 86 -4.19 9.92 14.16
N ASN A 87 -4.51 9.86 15.45
CA ASN A 87 -5.48 10.77 16.04
C ASN A 87 -5.06 12.24 15.96
N GLN A 88 -3.82 12.58 16.35
CA GLN A 88 -3.36 13.98 16.35
C GLN A 88 -3.35 14.64 14.96
N ILE A 89 -3.22 13.84 13.90
CA ILE A 89 -3.30 14.35 12.54
C ILE A 89 -4.76 14.47 12.11
N ALA A 90 -5.56 13.41 12.30
CA ALA A 90 -6.94 13.36 11.86
C ALA A 90 -7.85 14.41 12.50
N PHE A 91 -7.59 14.69 13.77
CA PHE A 91 -8.43 15.57 14.58
C PHE A 91 -7.83 16.96 14.81
N SER A 92 -6.73 17.31 14.12
CA SER A 92 -6.30 18.70 14.00
C SER A 92 -7.30 19.50 13.19
N SER A 93 -7.47 20.79 13.53
CA SER A 93 -8.31 21.65 12.70
C SER A 93 -7.73 21.79 11.28
N ALA A 94 -8.59 21.98 10.28
CA ALA A 94 -8.14 22.19 8.90
C ALA A 94 -7.18 23.38 8.77
N GLU A 95 -7.37 24.43 9.58
CA GLU A 95 -6.50 25.60 9.62
C GLU A 95 -5.13 25.29 10.23
N GLU A 96 -5.07 24.57 11.34
CA GLU A 96 -3.82 24.13 11.97
C GLU A 96 -3.04 23.19 11.05
N PHE A 97 -3.75 22.28 10.37
CA PHE A 97 -3.16 21.38 9.40
C PHE A 97 -2.54 22.15 8.23
N LEU A 98 -3.31 23.04 7.61
CA LEU A 98 -2.83 23.84 6.47
C LEU A 98 -1.68 24.77 6.88
N ALA A 99 -1.73 25.37 8.07
CA ALA A 99 -0.64 26.21 8.58
C ALA A 99 0.65 25.41 8.78
N LYS A 100 0.56 24.19 9.30
CA LYS A 100 1.71 23.32 9.59
C LYS A 100 2.34 22.70 8.34
N TYR A 101 1.55 22.45 7.28
CA TYR A 101 1.96 21.69 6.09
C TYR A 101 1.92 22.47 4.78
N LYS A 102 1.56 23.76 4.80
CA LYS A 102 1.37 24.61 3.62
C LYS A 102 2.61 24.75 2.72
N ASP A 103 3.80 24.67 3.30
CA ASP A 103 5.09 24.84 2.59
C ASP A 103 5.78 23.51 2.29
N GLN A 104 5.18 22.38 2.64
CA GLN A 104 5.81 21.08 2.46
C GLN A 104 5.03 20.29 1.40
N ALA A 105 5.59 20.18 0.21
CA ALA A 105 5.14 19.28 -0.86
C ALA A 105 5.31 17.78 -0.47
N ILE A 106 4.93 17.39 0.78
CA ILE A 106 5.34 16.15 1.41
C ILE A 106 4.13 15.40 1.94
N ILE A 107 3.11 15.24 1.10
CA ILE A 107 1.89 14.51 1.46
C ILE A 107 2.17 13.03 1.72
N GLY A 108 3.18 12.44 1.09
CA GLY A 108 3.54 11.02 1.25
C GLY A 108 4.43 10.67 2.46
N HIS A 109 5.06 11.65 3.12
CA HIS A 109 6.02 11.37 4.20
C HIS A 109 5.45 11.46 5.63
N PHE A 110 4.20 11.88 5.81
CA PHE A 110 3.63 12.18 7.14
C PHE A 110 2.46 11.27 7.58
N GLY A 111 2.32 10.09 7.02
CA GLY A 111 1.23 9.18 7.39
C GLY A 111 -0.16 9.59 6.87
N LEU A 112 -0.24 10.63 6.05
CA LEU A 112 -1.50 11.12 5.47
C LEU A 112 -2.12 10.14 4.49
N GLY A 113 -1.32 9.25 3.91
CA GLY A 113 -1.79 8.22 2.99
C GLY A 113 -2.87 7.32 3.59
N PHE A 114 -2.79 7.04 4.89
CA PHE A 114 -3.82 6.27 5.60
C PHE A 114 -5.22 6.90 5.47
N TYR A 115 -5.33 8.23 5.51
CA TYR A 115 -6.62 8.92 5.45
C TYR A 115 -7.28 8.86 4.09
N SER A 116 -6.56 8.50 3.03
CA SER A 116 -7.15 8.22 1.72
C SER A 116 -8.18 7.09 1.78
N SER A 117 -8.10 6.23 2.80
CA SER A 117 -9.08 5.17 3.06
C SER A 117 -10.50 5.71 3.24
N PHE A 118 -10.67 6.90 3.81
CA PHE A 118 -11.98 7.53 4.00
C PHE A 118 -12.58 8.11 2.70
N MET A 119 -11.85 8.06 1.59
CA MET A 119 -12.41 8.39 0.27
C MET A 119 -13.31 7.28 -0.25
N VAL A 120 -13.09 6.05 0.19
CA VAL A 120 -13.78 4.84 -0.29
C VAL A 120 -14.50 4.07 0.80
N ALA A 121 -14.28 4.40 2.06
CA ALA A 121 -14.82 3.68 3.21
C ALA A 121 -15.67 4.60 4.11
N ASP A 122 -16.80 4.06 4.60
CA ASP A 122 -17.65 4.69 5.60
C ASP A 122 -17.12 4.49 7.02
N LYS A 123 -16.34 3.42 7.23
CA LYS A 123 -15.69 3.11 8.49
C LYS A 123 -14.33 2.45 8.24
N VAL A 124 -13.37 2.80 9.05
CA VAL A 124 -12.03 2.19 9.03
C VAL A 124 -11.72 1.63 10.41
N GLU A 125 -11.22 0.39 10.47
CA GLU A 125 -10.74 -0.24 11.68
C GLU A 125 -9.26 -0.58 11.56
N ILE A 126 -8.52 -0.42 12.64
CA ILE A 126 -7.13 -0.84 12.77
C ILE A 126 -7.05 -1.82 13.94
N PHE A 127 -6.50 -3.00 13.66
CA PHE A 127 -6.09 -3.96 14.68
C PHE A 127 -4.58 -4.04 14.63
N THR A 128 -3.90 -3.72 15.72
CA THR A 128 -2.45 -3.66 15.71
C THR A 128 -1.84 -4.06 17.04
N ARG A 129 -0.66 -4.68 16.96
CA ARG A 129 0.21 -4.96 18.10
C ARG A 129 1.64 -4.59 17.72
N SER A 130 2.28 -3.78 18.56
CA SER A 130 3.69 -3.45 18.40
C SER A 130 4.58 -4.69 18.54
N TYR A 131 5.72 -4.72 17.84
CA TYR A 131 6.77 -5.73 17.97
C TYR A 131 7.45 -5.70 19.36
N LYS A 132 7.30 -4.62 20.12
CA LYS A 132 7.84 -4.47 21.46
C LYS A 132 7.19 -5.50 22.40
N GLU A 133 7.97 -6.10 23.31
CA GLU A 133 7.49 -7.17 24.20
C GLU A 133 6.28 -6.79 25.04
N GLU A 134 6.20 -5.54 25.49
CA GLU A 134 5.08 -4.98 26.26
C GLU A 134 3.90 -4.53 25.40
N GLY A 135 3.96 -4.76 24.07
CA GLY A 135 2.93 -4.33 23.14
C GLY A 135 1.61 -5.04 23.40
N LYS A 136 0.56 -4.25 23.64
CA LYS A 136 -0.82 -4.74 23.72
C LYS A 136 -1.48 -4.73 22.36
N TYR A 137 -2.44 -5.62 22.18
CA TYR A 137 -3.26 -5.60 20.97
C TYR A 137 -4.31 -4.51 21.09
N VAL A 138 -4.36 -3.63 20.12
CA VAL A 138 -5.22 -2.45 20.12
C VAL A 138 -6.18 -2.49 18.93
N HIS A 139 -7.44 -2.25 19.19
CA HIS A 139 -8.47 -2.01 18.20
C HIS A 139 -8.82 -0.52 18.19
N TRP A 140 -8.65 0.10 17.04
CA TRP A 140 -9.05 1.46 16.77
C TRP A 140 -10.11 1.48 15.67
N SER A 141 -11.12 2.34 15.77
CA SER A 141 -12.10 2.53 14.69
C SER A 141 -12.60 3.96 14.60
N CYS A 142 -12.89 4.38 13.36
CA CYS A 142 -13.44 5.69 13.04
C CYS A 142 -14.35 5.58 11.82
N ASP A 143 -15.47 6.30 11.83
CA ASP A 143 -16.43 6.39 10.73
C ASP A 143 -16.30 7.69 9.91
N GLY A 144 -15.17 8.39 10.07
CA GLY A 144 -14.92 9.67 9.41
C GLY A 144 -15.52 10.88 10.14
N SER A 145 -16.19 10.65 11.27
CA SER A 145 -16.58 11.71 12.20
C SER A 145 -15.37 12.17 13.03
N PRO A 146 -15.47 13.28 13.78
CA PRO A 146 -14.41 13.69 14.71
C PRO A 146 -14.22 12.75 15.92
N GLU A 147 -15.03 11.71 16.01
CA GLU A 147 -14.96 10.73 17.09
C GLU A 147 -14.29 9.44 16.61
N TYR A 148 -13.52 8.85 17.48
CA TYR A 148 -12.94 7.52 17.27
C TYR A 148 -13.11 6.68 18.53
N SER A 149 -13.05 5.37 18.39
CA SER A 149 -12.92 4.44 19.51
C SER A 149 -11.54 3.78 19.48
N MET A 150 -10.98 3.56 20.66
CA MET A 150 -9.73 2.82 20.81
C MET A 150 -9.80 2.02 22.10
N GLU A 151 -9.58 0.73 22.01
CA GLU A 151 -9.61 -0.21 23.13
C GLU A 151 -8.49 -1.24 23.03
N GLU A 152 -8.03 -1.71 24.18
CA GLU A 152 -7.13 -2.85 24.24
C GLU A 152 -7.95 -4.13 24.15
N VAL A 153 -7.53 -5.05 23.26
CA VAL A 153 -8.16 -6.36 23.09
C VAL A 153 -7.33 -7.42 23.79
N GLU A 154 -7.96 -8.22 24.63
CA GLU A 154 -7.32 -9.32 25.35
C GLU A 154 -6.98 -10.48 24.40
N GLY A 155 -5.92 -11.20 24.72
CA GLY A 155 -5.49 -12.40 23.99
C GLY A 155 -4.06 -12.34 23.50
N GLU A 156 -3.55 -13.48 23.07
CA GLU A 156 -2.26 -13.56 22.39
C GLU A 156 -2.43 -13.23 20.91
N HIS A 157 -1.78 -12.18 20.47
CA HIS A 157 -1.75 -11.73 19.09
C HIS A 157 -0.31 -11.52 18.63
N ASP A 158 -0.04 -11.83 17.39
CA ASP A 158 1.24 -11.55 16.77
C ASP A 158 1.41 -10.03 16.51
N HIS A 159 2.65 -9.58 16.36
CA HIS A 159 2.93 -8.20 15.96
C HIS A 159 2.47 -7.94 14.53
N GLY A 160 2.22 -6.68 14.21
CA GLY A 160 1.78 -6.22 12.89
C GLY A 160 0.48 -5.45 12.95
N THR A 161 -0.08 -5.20 11.78
CA THR A 161 -1.28 -4.36 11.63
C THR A 161 -2.25 -4.97 10.62
N THR A 162 -3.52 -5.00 10.98
CA THR A 162 -4.64 -5.30 10.08
C THR A 162 -5.51 -4.06 9.95
N ILE A 163 -5.72 -3.58 8.73
CA ILE A 163 -6.62 -2.48 8.42
C ILE A 163 -7.82 -3.05 7.69
N VAL A 164 -9.02 -2.78 8.21
CA VAL A 164 -10.29 -3.18 7.62
C VAL A 164 -11.04 -1.94 7.17
N LEU A 165 -11.31 -1.86 5.88
CA LEU A 165 -12.15 -0.84 5.27
C LEU A 165 -13.58 -1.36 5.10
N HIS A 166 -14.55 -0.70 5.68
CA HIS A 166 -15.97 -0.89 5.36
C HIS A 166 -16.29 0.00 4.18
N VAL A 167 -16.32 -0.59 3.00
CA VAL A 167 -16.40 0.14 1.73
C VAL A 167 -17.79 0.76 1.56
N ALA A 168 -17.82 2.04 1.22
CA ALA A 168 -19.03 2.79 0.98
C ALA A 168 -19.82 2.24 -0.22
N ASP A 169 -21.14 2.41 -0.21
CA ASP A 169 -22.02 1.85 -1.26
C ASP A 169 -21.71 2.40 -2.65
N ASP A 170 -21.33 3.66 -2.76
CA ASP A 170 -20.94 4.32 -4.00
C ASP A 170 -19.53 3.93 -4.50
N CYS A 171 -18.79 3.18 -3.69
CA CYS A 171 -17.45 2.67 -3.99
C CYS A 171 -17.39 1.14 -4.05
N SER A 172 -18.51 0.46 -4.25
CA SER A 172 -18.64 -1.01 -4.19
C SER A 172 -17.71 -1.76 -5.14
N GLU A 173 -17.21 -1.13 -6.19
CA GLU A 173 -16.22 -1.71 -7.11
C GLU A 173 -14.94 -2.17 -6.38
N TYR A 174 -14.56 -1.53 -5.28
CA TYR A 174 -13.39 -1.92 -4.49
C TYR A 174 -13.63 -3.13 -3.58
N CYS A 175 -14.82 -3.73 -3.60
CA CYS A 175 -15.09 -5.05 -3.04
C CYS A 175 -15.04 -6.16 -4.10
N GLU A 176 -14.83 -5.83 -5.38
CA GLU A 176 -14.69 -6.80 -6.45
C GLU A 176 -13.25 -7.28 -6.56
N ALA A 177 -13.05 -8.61 -6.51
CA ALA A 177 -11.71 -9.21 -6.54
C ALA A 177 -10.92 -8.82 -7.79
N SER A 178 -11.58 -8.76 -8.96
CA SER A 178 -10.96 -8.37 -10.24
C SER A 178 -10.42 -6.94 -10.20
N LYS A 179 -11.19 -6.00 -9.64
CA LYS A 179 -10.77 -4.59 -9.51
C LYS A 179 -9.60 -4.44 -8.57
N VAL A 180 -9.65 -5.09 -7.41
CA VAL A 180 -8.57 -5.02 -6.42
C VAL A 180 -7.29 -5.65 -6.98
N GLU A 181 -7.38 -6.80 -7.65
CA GLU A 181 -6.22 -7.43 -8.29
C GLU A 181 -5.59 -6.53 -9.37
N GLU A 182 -6.42 -5.89 -10.20
CA GLU A 182 -5.96 -4.91 -11.19
C GLU A 182 -5.17 -3.78 -10.53
N LEU A 183 -5.71 -3.18 -9.46
CA LEU A 183 -5.06 -2.09 -8.74
C LEU A 183 -3.76 -2.51 -8.05
N LEU A 184 -3.72 -3.69 -7.45
CA LEU A 184 -2.50 -4.24 -6.85
C LEU A 184 -1.41 -4.44 -7.91
N LYS A 185 -1.75 -4.99 -9.08
CA LYS A 185 -0.82 -5.14 -10.20
C LYS A 185 -0.36 -3.79 -10.77
N LYS A 186 -1.26 -2.81 -10.84
CA LYS A 186 -0.96 -1.46 -11.34
C LYS A 186 0.01 -0.70 -10.45
N TYR A 187 -0.21 -0.72 -9.12
CA TYR A 187 0.49 0.15 -8.18
C TYR A 187 1.55 -0.55 -7.33
N CYS A 188 1.42 -1.85 -7.12
CA CYS A 188 2.22 -2.59 -6.13
C CYS A 188 3.10 -3.67 -6.75
N ARG A 189 3.14 -3.80 -8.08
CA ARG A 189 3.80 -4.89 -8.81
C ARG A 189 5.26 -5.12 -8.43
N PHE A 190 5.99 -4.09 -8.05
CA PHE A 190 7.43 -4.14 -7.79
C PHE A 190 7.81 -3.75 -6.36
N LEU A 191 6.88 -3.79 -5.44
CA LEU A 191 7.19 -3.54 -4.04
C LEU A 191 8.04 -4.68 -3.44
N PRO A 192 8.96 -4.38 -2.51
CA PRO A 192 10.01 -5.31 -2.07
C PRO A 192 9.57 -6.32 -1.00
N VAL A 193 8.29 -6.44 -0.73
CA VAL A 193 7.72 -7.43 0.19
C VAL A 193 6.64 -8.20 -0.55
N PRO A 194 6.56 -9.55 -0.42
CA PRO A 194 5.52 -10.31 -1.09
C PRO A 194 4.12 -9.86 -0.68
N ILE A 195 3.25 -9.67 -1.67
CA ILE A 195 1.85 -9.28 -1.49
C ILE A 195 0.99 -10.39 -2.05
N ALA A 196 0.23 -11.07 -1.19
CA ALA A 196 -0.69 -12.13 -1.54
C ALA A 196 -2.11 -11.59 -1.67
N PHE A 197 -2.78 -11.96 -2.76
CA PHE A 197 -4.20 -11.70 -2.96
C PHE A 197 -4.90 -12.96 -3.43
N GLY A 198 -5.65 -13.59 -2.53
CA GLY A 198 -6.28 -14.88 -2.75
C GLY A 198 -5.31 -16.04 -2.82
N LYS A 199 -5.77 -17.14 -3.40
CA LYS A 199 -5.01 -18.38 -3.58
C LYS A 199 -4.76 -18.66 -5.06
N VAL A 200 -3.69 -19.39 -5.34
CA VAL A 200 -3.45 -19.94 -6.68
C VAL A 200 -4.58 -20.91 -7.02
N LYS A 201 -5.15 -20.76 -8.22
CA LYS A 201 -6.22 -21.62 -8.69
C LYS A 201 -5.70 -22.68 -9.66
N GLU A 202 -6.12 -23.91 -9.48
CA GLU A 202 -5.85 -25.02 -10.37
C GLU A 202 -7.14 -25.50 -11.04
N TRP A 203 -7.03 -25.93 -12.31
CA TRP A 203 -8.14 -26.54 -13.02
C TRP A 203 -8.28 -27.99 -12.60
N LYS A 204 -9.42 -28.35 -11.95
CA LYS A 204 -9.75 -29.72 -11.57
C LYS A 204 -11.23 -29.99 -11.89
N ASP A 205 -11.50 -31.12 -12.53
CA ASP A 205 -12.85 -31.60 -12.81
C ASP A 205 -13.80 -30.57 -13.44
N GLY A 206 -13.28 -29.82 -14.43
CA GLY A 206 -14.09 -28.85 -15.18
C GLY A 206 -14.32 -27.51 -14.47
N LYS A 207 -13.62 -27.22 -13.39
CA LYS A 207 -13.69 -25.95 -12.66
C LYS A 207 -12.34 -25.52 -12.08
N TYR A 208 -12.20 -24.23 -11.83
CA TYR A 208 -11.07 -23.72 -11.04
C TYR A 208 -11.31 -23.92 -9.55
N VAL A 209 -10.32 -24.48 -8.85
CA VAL A 209 -10.34 -24.73 -7.41
C VAL A 209 -9.16 -24.03 -6.77
N ASP A 210 -9.38 -23.37 -5.64
CA ASP A 210 -8.31 -22.74 -4.87
C ASP A 210 -7.38 -23.82 -4.30
N THR A 211 -6.07 -23.56 -4.40
CA THR A 211 -5.02 -24.38 -3.75
C THR A 211 -4.68 -23.80 -2.37
N ASP A 212 -3.83 -24.49 -1.61
CA ASP A 212 -3.30 -23.98 -0.34
C ASP A 212 -2.25 -22.87 -0.53
N LYS A 213 -1.77 -22.67 -1.77
CA LYS A 213 -0.69 -21.73 -2.08
C LYS A 213 -1.22 -20.31 -2.28
N ASP A 214 -0.60 -19.35 -1.59
CA ASP A 214 -0.91 -17.93 -1.77
C ASP A 214 -0.60 -17.44 -3.18
N ASN A 215 -1.48 -16.62 -3.73
CA ASN A 215 -1.26 -15.96 -5.01
C ASN A 215 -0.50 -14.65 -4.78
N VAL A 216 0.82 -14.69 -4.90
CA VAL A 216 1.68 -13.50 -4.80
C VAL A 216 1.62 -12.72 -6.11
N ILE A 217 1.21 -11.44 -6.04
CA ILE A 217 0.90 -10.60 -7.21
C ILE A 217 2.08 -9.74 -7.67
N ASN A 218 3.14 -9.63 -6.89
CA ASN A 218 4.26 -8.72 -7.16
C ASN A 218 5.59 -9.46 -7.33
N ASP A 219 6.52 -8.79 -8.02
CA ASP A 219 7.92 -9.21 -8.13
C ASP A 219 8.75 -8.42 -7.12
N VAL A 220 9.32 -9.12 -6.15
CA VAL A 220 10.12 -8.53 -5.06
C VAL A 220 11.57 -8.27 -5.44
N ASP A 221 12.04 -8.79 -6.57
CA ASP A 221 13.41 -8.66 -7.09
C ASP A 221 13.40 -8.21 -8.56
N PRO A 222 12.83 -7.02 -8.86
CA PRO A 222 12.72 -6.54 -10.21
C PRO A 222 14.12 -6.32 -10.84
N LEU A 223 14.17 -6.39 -12.17
CA LEU A 223 15.41 -6.37 -12.92
C LEU A 223 16.34 -5.21 -12.55
N TRP A 224 15.80 -4.03 -12.30
CA TRP A 224 16.60 -2.83 -11.96
C TRP A 224 17.30 -2.87 -10.60
N THR A 225 16.94 -3.79 -9.70
CA THR A 225 17.62 -3.98 -8.41
C THR A 225 18.91 -4.76 -8.54
N ARG A 226 19.12 -5.45 -9.67
CA ARG A 226 20.29 -6.25 -9.95
C ARG A 226 21.42 -5.40 -10.51
N LYS A 227 22.66 -5.87 -10.38
CA LYS A 227 23.80 -5.16 -10.97
C LYS A 227 23.70 -5.20 -12.50
N PRO A 228 23.95 -4.08 -13.20
CA PRO A 228 23.92 -4.04 -14.66
C PRO A 228 24.84 -5.08 -15.33
N THR A 229 25.96 -5.40 -14.69
CA THR A 229 26.91 -6.43 -15.18
C THR A 229 26.35 -7.85 -15.20
N ASP A 230 25.32 -8.10 -14.39
CA ASP A 230 24.72 -9.44 -14.23
C ASP A 230 23.46 -9.60 -15.11
N ILE A 231 23.14 -8.59 -15.91
CA ILE A 231 21.95 -8.55 -16.76
C ILE A 231 22.37 -8.57 -18.23
N THR A 232 21.78 -9.48 -18.99
CA THR A 232 21.98 -9.54 -20.44
C THR A 232 21.09 -8.55 -21.20
N GLU A 233 21.49 -8.18 -22.42
CA GLU A 233 20.66 -7.33 -23.29
C GLU A 233 19.28 -7.93 -23.53
N GLN A 234 19.22 -9.27 -23.69
CA GLN A 234 17.94 -9.96 -23.89
C GLN A 234 17.01 -9.81 -22.67
N GLN A 235 17.55 -9.90 -21.44
CA GLN A 235 16.75 -9.71 -20.23
C GLN A 235 16.17 -8.29 -20.13
N TYR A 236 16.92 -7.27 -20.55
CA TYR A 236 16.38 -5.90 -20.63
C TYR A 236 15.22 -5.79 -21.64
N LYS A 237 15.33 -6.43 -22.80
CA LYS A 237 14.28 -6.46 -23.83
C LYS A 237 13.05 -7.25 -23.35
N ASP A 238 13.27 -8.41 -22.76
CA ASP A 238 12.19 -9.26 -22.24
C ASP A 238 11.40 -8.52 -21.17
N PHE A 239 12.09 -7.83 -20.25
CA PHE A 239 11.44 -7.02 -19.23
C PHE A 239 10.65 -5.84 -19.83
N TYR A 240 11.17 -5.20 -20.87
CA TYR A 240 10.42 -4.16 -21.60
C TYR A 240 9.14 -4.72 -22.22
N HIS A 241 9.18 -5.89 -22.84
CA HIS A 241 8.01 -6.55 -23.44
C HIS A 241 7.04 -7.09 -22.39
N GLU A 242 7.52 -7.44 -21.22
CA GLU A 242 6.65 -7.78 -20.08
C GLU A 242 5.82 -6.58 -19.63
N LEU A 243 6.40 -5.38 -19.62
CA LEU A 243 5.71 -4.14 -19.29
C LEU A 243 4.81 -3.62 -20.44
N TYR A 244 5.26 -3.81 -21.67
CA TYR A 244 4.63 -3.29 -22.89
C TYR A 244 4.52 -4.38 -23.96
N PRO A 245 3.60 -5.35 -23.80
CA PRO A 245 3.57 -6.57 -24.64
C PRO A 245 3.37 -6.32 -26.14
N LEU A 246 2.76 -5.20 -26.53
CA LEU A 246 2.47 -4.85 -27.93
C LEU A 246 3.48 -3.89 -28.54
N SER A 247 4.55 -3.58 -27.82
CA SER A 247 5.59 -2.67 -28.30
C SER A 247 6.67 -3.43 -29.08
N GLU A 248 7.33 -2.74 -30.01
CA GLU A 248 8.58 -3.21 -30.61
C GLU A 248 9.71 -3.07 -29.57
N ASP A 249 10.88 -3.69 -29.86
CA ASP A 249 12.08 -3.50 -29.05
C ASP A 249 12.35 -2.00 -28.80
N PRO A 250 12.79 -1.62 -27.60
CA PRO A 250 13.17 -0.25 -27.34
C PRO A 250 14.33 0.19 -28.22
N LEU A 251 14.42 1.47 -28.52
CA LEU A 251 15.55 2.03 -29.28
C LEU A 251 16.85 1.87 -28.49
N PHE A 252 16.82 2.18 -27.21
CA PHE A 252 17.85 1.93 -26.21
C PHE A 252 17.26 2.05 -24.79
N TYR A 253 18.06 1.71 -23.79
CA TYR A 253 17.71 1.82 -22.39
C TYR A 253 18.89 2.32 -21.55
N ILE A 254 18.60 2.90 -20.40
CA ILE A 254 19.58 3.33 -19.43
C ILE A 254 19.22 2.70 -18.08
N HIS A 255 20.11 1.87 -17.55
CA HIS A 255 20.00 1.37 -16.18
C HIS A 255 20.65 2.38 -15.24
N MET A 256 19.86 2.97 -14.37
CA MET A 256 20.28 4.03 -13.46
C MET A 256 20.40 3.50 -12.04
N ASN A 257 21.49 3.88 -11.40
CA ASN A 257 21.67 3.74 -9.96
C ASN A 257 22.38 5.01 -9.47
N ILE A 258 21.60 5.99 -9.04
CA ILE A 258 22.07 7.33 -8.66
C ILE A 258 21.85 7.47 -7.17
N ASP A 259 22.95 7.64 -6.42
CA ASP A 259 22.91 7.76 -4.96
C ASP A 259 22.78 9.22 -4.48
N TYR A 260 23.15 10.19 -5.32
CA TYR A 260 23.14 11.60 -4.99
C TYR A 260 22.76 12.48 -6.19
N PRO A 261 21.99 13.56 -6.03
CA PRO A 261 21.35 14.07 -4.79
C PRO A 261 20.10 13.30 -4.36
N PHE A 262 19.60 12.38 -5.18
CA PHE A 262 18.41 11.58 -4.93
C PHE A 262 18.75 10.11 -5.14
N ASN A 263 18.33 9.25 -4.23
CA ASN A 263 18.39 7.81 -4.45
C ASN A 263 17.40 7.43 -5.57
N LEU A 264 17.92 7.20 -6.76
CA LEU A 264 17.13 6.83 -7.93
C LEU A 264 17.72 5.56 -8.55
N THR A 265 16.95 4.49 -8.48
CA THR A 265 17.27 3.21 -9.12
C THR A 265 16.15 2.82 -10.07
N GLY A 266 16.51 2.44 -11.30
CA GLY A 266 15.52 2.07 -12.29
C GLY A 266 16.10 1.85 -13.66
N ILE A 267 15.25 1.48 -14.61
CA ILE A 267 15.60 1.37 -16.02
C ILE A 267 14.72 2.35 -16.81
N LEU A 268 15.37 3.25 -17.52
CA LEU A 268 14.70 4.17 -18.42
C LEU A 268 14.73 3.59 -19.84
N TYR A 269 13.57 3.30 -20.41
CA TYR A 269 13.44 2.81 -21.77
C TYR A 269 13.03 3.92 -22.72
N PHE A 270 13.63 3.94 -23.91
CA PHE A 270 13.29 4.87 -24.97
C PHE A 270 12.61 4.09 -26.11
N PRO A 271 11.29 4.22 -26.27
CA PRO A 271 10.57 3.51 -27.33
C PRO A 271 10.91 4.06 -28.70
N LYS A 272 10.79 3.22 -29.75
CA LYS A 272 10.79 3.68 -31.13
C LYS A 272 9.54 4.49 -31.39
N ILE A 273 9.69 5.70 -31.89
CA ILE A 273 8.56 6.54 -32.29
C ILE A 273 7.99 5.96 -33.59
N ARG A 274 6.75 5.47 -33.55
CA ARG A 274 6.01 5.15 -34.77
C ARG A 274 5.60 6.48 -35.41
N ASN A 275 6.10 6.75 -36.61
CA ASN A 275 5.61 7.87 -37.43
C ASN A 275 4.22 7.51 -37.97
N ASN A 276 3.20 7.62 -37.14
CA ASN A 276 1.81 7.64 -37.62
C ASN A 276 1.48 9.02 -38.17
N PHE A 277 2.19 9.47 -39.18
CA PHE A 277 1.71 10.51 -40.09
C PHE A 277 0.78 9.87 -41.12
N GLU A 278 -0.36 9.39 -40.72
CA GLU A 278 -1.50 9.34 -41.61
C GLU A 278 -2.03 10.77 -41.75
N ILE A 279 -1.59 11.43 -42.79
CA ILE A 279 -2.21 12.64 -43.30
C ILE A 279 -3.63 12.22 -43.71
N GLN A 280 -4.62 12.54 -42.88
CA GLN A 280 -6.01 12.49 -43.32
C GLN A 280 -6.13 13.54 -44.43
N LYS A 281 -6.29 13.05 -45.67
CA LYS A 281 -6.73 13.85 -46.81
C LYS A 281 -8.21 14.12 -46.72
#